data_14a08db9889fc820dfc56120e1ef609e
#
_entry.id   14a08db9889fc820dfc56120e1ef609e
#
_cell.length_a   1.000
_cell.length_b   1.000
_cell.length_c   1.000
_cell.angle_alpha   90.00
_cell.angle_beta   90.00
_cell.angle_gamma   90.00
#
_symmetry.space_group_name_H-M   'P 1'
#
loop_
_entity.id
_entity.type
_entity.pdbx_description
1 polymer ?
#
loop_
_entity_poly.entity_id
_entity_poly.type
_entity_poly.pdbx_seq_one_letter_code
_entity_poly.pdbx_strand_id
1 'polypeptide(L)'
;MPNRREFIKSSTLAAGVTALTITSKGERTLKNKNTIFRKKLSECLGGPWPEGGDLKPKIQKTEQKDGYRLIWLSYELEPNDRCPAILLVPDGVSDKSTAPAIAIWHQHAGQWHLGKIEPAGLAGNPMHHTGVALAKLGYVVLCPDALCFEERQDPQKKLTRGNYERFEFLRYTVAGKCMAWKNILDMRRAIDYLVSRPEVKPDNIGCYGHSMGSTHTWLVGPWEPRIKALVGNCCLPTYGAIHRTKLLHCFPNFIPGIHAHGDTPDIAGLIAPRALHLNLGETDGGSPIQEAREGVTSIAKAYAEAGVAENFSSFIEPKTGHVLSEKMWDHVQNFFSKHLL
;
A
#
# COMPACT_ATOMS: atom_id res chain seq x y z
N MET A 1 -16.00 -57.19 -27.08
CA MET A 1 -16.02 -55.71 -27.27
C MET A 1 -16.34 -55.09 -25.94
N PRO A 2 -15.51 -54.25 -25.36
CA PRO A 2 -15.80 -53.63 -24.06
C PRO A 2 -16.93 -52.61 -24.20
N ASN A 3 -17.76 -52.54 -23.19
CA ASN A 3 -18.99 -51.75 -23.13
C ASN A 3 -18.70 -50.25 -23.15
N ARG A 4 -19.46 -49.47 -23.89
CA ARG A 4 -19.32 -48.03 -24.09
C ARG A 4 -19.26 -47.21 -22.77
N ARG A 5 -19.77 -47.73 -21.66
CA ARG A 5 -19.71 -47.16 -20.33
C ARG A 5 -18.31 -47.24 -19.67
N GLU A 6 -17.56 -48.27 -19.97
CA GLU A 6 -16.18 -48.42 -19.42
C GLU A 6 -15.17 -47.52 -20.14
N PHE A 7 -15.39 -47.25 -21.45
CA PHE A 7 -14.53 -46.30 -22.19
C PHE A 7 -14.68 -44.86 -21.72
N ILE A 8 -15.90 -44.45 -21.35
CA ILE A 8 -16.14 -43.09 -20.82
C ILE A 8 -15.57 -42.91 -19.41
N LYS A 9 -15.56 -43.96 -18.56
CA LYS A 9 -14.94 -43.90 -17.23
C LYS A 9 -13.43 -43.81 -17.27
N SER A 10 -12.78 -44.51 -18.20
CA SER A 10 -11.32 -44.48 -18.33
C SER A 10 -10.82 -43.16 -18.93
N SER A 11 -11.54 -42.53 -19.86
CA SER A 11 -11.16 -41.24 -20.42
C SER A 11 -11.35 -40.07 -19.44
N THR A 12 -12.37 -40.12 -18.56
CA THR A 12 -12.59 -39.08 -17.54
C THR A 12 -11.55 -39.14 -16.42
N LEU A 13 -11.10 -40.33 -16.02
CA LEU A 13 -10.04 -40.48 -15.01
C LEU A 13 -8.67 -40.01 -15.53
N ALA A 14 -8.32 -40.32 -16.79
CA ALA A 14 -7.07 -39.87 -17.39
C ALA A 14 -7.00 -38.34 -17.57
N ALA A 15 -8.09 -37.70 -17.98
CA ALA A 15 -8.19 -36.24 -18.10
C ALA A 15 -8.11 -35.54 -16.73
N GLY A 16 -8.75 -36.07 -15.69
CA GLY A 16 -8.70 -35.50 -14.33
C GLY A 16 -7.32 -35.59 -13.69
N VAL A 17 -6.59 -36.70 -13.85
CA VAL A 17 -5.25 -36.87 -13.31
C VAL A 17 -4.24 -35.96 -14.05
N THR A 18 -4.38 -35.81 -15.37
CA THR A 18 -3.49 -34.94 -16.15
C THR A 18 -3.72 -33.44 -15.82
N ALA A 19 -4.96 -33.01 -15.65
CA ALA A 19 -5.29 -31.63 -15.26
C ALA A 19 -4.80 -31.30 -13.84
N LEU A 20 -5.00 -32.17 -12.85
CA LEU A 20 -4.50 -32.01 -11.48
C LEU A 20 -2.96 -31.95 -11.42
N THR A 21 -2.27 -32.72 -12.23
CA THR A 21 -0.80 -32.74 -12.26
C THR A 21 -0.25 -31.47 -12.91
N ILE A 22 -0.93 -30.92 -13.91
CA ILE A 22 -0.54 -29.68 -14.59
C ILE A 22 -0.74 -28.48 -13.66
N THR A 23 -1.88 -28.40 -12.93
CA THR A 23 -2.16 -27.32 -11.97
C THR A 23 -1.16 -27.32 -10.81
N SER A 24 -0.88 -28.45 -10.19
CA SER A 24 0.06 -28.54 -9.07
C SER A 24 1.51 -28.18 -9.46
N LYS A 25 1.93 -28.48 -10.67
CA LYS A 25 3.25 -28.11 -11.21
C LYS A 25 3.32 -26.60 -11.51
N GLY A 26 2.27 -26.03 -12.07
CA GLY A 26 2.16 -24.59 -12.32
C GLY A 26 2.19 -23.77 -11.02
N GLU A 27 1.39 -24.14 -10.05
CA GLU A 27 1.35 -23.49 -8.72
C GLU A 27 2.70 -23.57 -8.00
N ARG A 28 3.37 -24.71 -8.05
CA ARG A 28 4.71 -24.90 -7.45
C ARG A 28 5.76 -24.02 -8.14
N THR A 29 5.69 -23.87 -9.46
CA THR A 29 6.60 -23.03 -10.24
C THR A 29 6.39 -21.55 -9.92
N LEU A 30 5.14 -21.08 -9.86
CA LEU A 30 4.78 -19.71 -9.49
C LEU A 30 5.22 -19.36 -8.06
N LYS A 31 4.89 -20.24 -7.10
CA LYS A 31 5.29 -20.08 -5.70
C LYS A 31 6.82 -19.95 -5.56
N ASN A 32 7.56 -20.71 -6.34
CA ASN A 32 9.02 -20.65 -6.37
C ASN A 32 9.51 -19.31 -6.96
N LYS A 33 8.93 -18.86 -8.08
CA LYS A 33 9.26 -17.57 -8.72
C LYS A 33 9.03 -16.40 -7.77
N ASN A 34 7.86 -16.34 -7.13
CA ASN A 34 7.52 -15.29 -6.17
C ASN A 34 8.43 -15.29 -4.95
N THR A 35 8.83 -16.47 -4.46
CA THR A 35 9.79 -16.62 -3.35
C THR A 35 11.16 -16.09 -3.72
N ILE A 36 11.65 -16.40 -4.92
CA ILE A 36 12.95 -15.92 -5.42
C ILE A 36 12.90 -14.39 -5.59
N PHE A 37 11.86 -13.86 -6.23
CA PHE A 37 11.74 -12.41 -6.43
C PHE A 37 11.60 -11.66 -5.10
N ARG A 38 10.80 -12.16 -4.16
CA ARG A 38 10.67 -11.58 -2.81
C ARG A 38 12.01 -11.51 -2.08
N LYS A 39 12.84 -12.57 -2.21
CA LYS A 39 14.20 -12.60 -1.64
C LYS A 39 15.06 -11.51 -2.27
N LYS A 40 15.07 -11.39 -3.61
CA LYS A 40 15.82 -10.35 -4.32
C LYS A 40 15.36 -8.93 -3.96
N LEU A 41 14.05 -8.73 -3.86
CA LEU A 41 13.49 -7.46 -3.41
C LEU A 41 13.94 -7.11 -1.98
N SER A 42 13.94 -8.07 -1.06
CA SER A 42 14.44 -7.86 0.30
C SER A 42 15.93 -7.47 0.31
N GLU A 43 16.75 -8.14 -0.49
CA GLU A 43 18.17 -7.82 -0.64
C GLU A 43 18.36 -6.39 -1.19
N CYS A 44 17.62 -6.01 -2.23
CA CYS A 44 17.68 -4.68 -2.84
C CYS A 44 17.15 -3.55 -1.92
N LEU A 45 16.18 -3.85 -1.07
CA LEU A 45 15.68 -2.91 -0.06
C LEU A 45 16.71 -2.62 1.03
N GLY A 46 17.62 -3.54 1.32
CA GLY A 46 18.66 -3.41 2.35
C GLY A 46 18.52 -4.39 3.51
N GLY A 47 17.85 -5.50 3.25
CA GLY A 47 17.73 -6.62 4.18
C GLY A 47 16.49 -6.58 5.08
N PRO A 48 16.44 -7.49 6.07
CA PRO A 48 15.28 -7.63 6.93
C PRO A 48 15.07 -6.40 7.83
N TRP A 49 13.83 -6.24 8.26
CA TRP A 49 13.48 -5.24 9.28
C TRP A 49 13.73 -5.80 10.68
N PRO A 50 14.04 -4.93 11.67
CA PRO A 50 14.10 -5.34 13.06
C PRO A 50 12.72 -5.82 13.52
N GLU A 51 12.71 -6.67 14.53
CA GLU A 51 11.46 -6.99 15.24
C GLU A 51 10.89 -5.73 15.88
N GLY A 52 9.57 -5.59 15.85
CA GLY A 52 8.88 -4.46 16.47
C GLY A 52 9.01 -4.49 17.99
N GLY A 53 9.56 -3.43 18.58
CA GLY A 53 9.54 -3.20 20.03
C GLY A 53 8.21 -2.56 20.49
N ASP A 54 8.16 -2.19 21.78
CA ASP A 54 7.03 -1.46 22.35
C ASP A 54 6.78 -0.14 21.60
N LEU A 55 5.53 0.13 21.26
CA LEU A 55 5.12 1.35 20.54
C LEU A 55 5.17 2.61 21.39
N LYS A 56 5.09 2.48 22.72
CA LYS A 56 5.08 3.59 23.68
C LYS A 56 4.22 4.78 23.17
N PRO A 57 2.93 4.57 22.94
CA PRO A 57 2.08 5.61 22.36
C PRO A 57 1.97 6.81 23.31
N LYS A 58 1.97 8.01 22.74
CA LYS A 58 1.77 9.26 23.48
C LYS A 58 0.63 10.03 22.83
N ILE A 59 -0.48 10.19 23.54
CA ILE A 59 -1.59 11.05 23.12
C ILE A 59 -1.25 12.48 23.55
N GLN A 60 -1.29 13.41 22.59
CA GLN A 60 -1.02 14.84 22.85
C GLN A 60 -2.31 15.61 23.04
N LYS A 61 -3.35 15.30 22.22
CA LYS A 61 -4.60 16.05 22.20
C LYS A 61 -5.73 15.18 21.64
N THR A 62 -6.94 15.42 22.15
CA THR A 62 -8.16 14.83 21.57
C THR A 62 -9.16 15.94 21.32
N GLU A 63 -9.77 15.97 20.14
CA GLU A 63 -10.79 16.93 19.75
C GLU A 63 -12.04 16.20 19.27
N GLN A 64 -13.22 16.62 19.72
CA GLN A 64 -14.48 16.19 19.13
C GLN A 64 -14.73 16.96 17.84
N LYS A 65 -15.04 16.25 16.78
CA LYS A 65 -15.45 16.78 15.48
C LYS A 65 -16.87 16.28 15.14
N ASP A 66 -17.43 16.76 14.06
CA ASP A 66 -18.71 16.30 13.56
C ASP A 66 -18.62 14.86 13.03
N GLY A 67 -19.14 13.90 13.81
CA GLY A 67 -19.19 12.47 13.49
C GLY A 67 -17.96 11.65 13.89
N TYR A 68 -16.92 12.24 14.50
CA TYR A 68 -15.72 11.50 14.92
C TYR A 68 -14.89 12.26 15.98
N ARG A 69 -14.05 11.52 16.70
CA ARG A 69 -12.97 12.08 17.54
C ARG A 69 -11.66 12.09 16.75
N LEU A 70 -10.95 13.21 16.80
CA LEU A 70 -9.63 13.40 16.21
C LEU A 70 -8.58 13.39 17.33
N ILE A 71 -7.63 12.46 17.27
CA ILE A 71 -6.65 12.21 18.32
C ILE A 71 -5.24 12.41 17.75
N TRP A 72 -4.55 13.44 18.26
CA TRP A 72 -3.14 13.68 17.97
C TRP A 72 -2.29 12.77 18.84
N LEU A 73 -1.37 12.05 18.22
CA LEU A 73 -0.54 11.08 18.92
C LEU A 73 0.82 10.87 18.25
N SER A 74 1.69 10.19 18.96
CA SER A 74 2.90 9.64 18.35
C SER A 74 3.20 8.26 18.93
N TYR A 75 3.88 7.40 18.17
CA TYR A 75 4.35 6.08 18.60
C TYR A 75 5.80 5.84 18.15
N GLU A 76 6.49 4.92 18.81
CA GLU A 76 7.89 4.61 18.53
C GLU A 76 7.99 3.68 17.30
N LEU A 77 8.84 4.05 16.36
CA LEU A 77 9.18 3.27 15.17
C LEU A 77 10.40 2.40 15.44
N GLU A 78 11.47 3.04 15.86
CA GLU A 78 12.76 2.50 16.28
C GLU A 78 13.21 3.28 17.54
N PRO A 79 14.20 2.82 18.29
CA PRO A 79 14.72 3.60 19.44
C PRO A 79 15.07 5.05 19.03
N ASN A 80 14.46 6.01 19.71
CA ASN A 80 14.60 7.46 19.47
C ASN A 80 14.02 7.98 18.13
N ASP A 81 13.29 7.17 17.40
CA ASP A 81 12.52 7.59 16.22
C ASP A 81 11.02 7.39 16.46
N ARG A 82 10.27 8.47 16.41
CA ARG A 82 8.82 8.47 16.63
C ARG A 82 8.07 8.92 15.40
N CYS A 83 6.92 8.31 15.17
CA CYS A 83 5.97 8.73 14.15
C CYS A 83 4.88 9.58 14.78
N PRO A 84 4.79 10.87 14.49
CA PRO A 84 3.59 11.65 14.73
C PRO A 84 2.46 11.15 13.83
N ALA A 85 1.25 11.06 14.37
CA ALA A 85 0.09 10.58 13.64
C ALA A 85 -1.19 11.23 14.14
N ILE A 86 -2.25 11.15 13.34
CA ILE A 86 -3.60 11.49 13.73
C ILE A 86 -4.47 10.26 13.60
N LEU A 87 -5.20 9.91 14.64
CA LEU A 87 -6.21 8.86 14.63
C LEU A 87 -7.61 9.49 14.63
N LEU A 88 -8.44 9.09 13.68
CA LEU A 88 -9.84 9.46 13.61
C LEU A 88 -10.68 8.26 14.04
N VAL A 89 -11.50 8.42 15.07
CA VAL A 89 -12.36 7.36 15.61
C VAL A 89 -13.81 7.78 15.44
N PRO A 90 -14.62 7.08 14.65
CA PRO A 90 -16.04 7.40 14.45
C PRO A 90 -16.83 7.47 15.76
N ASP A 91 -17.85 8.28 15.81
CA ASP A 91 -18.77 8.30 16.94
C ASP A 91 -19.45 6.93 17.11
N GLY A 92 -19.63 6.50 18.35
CA GLY A 92 -20.18 5.18 18.68
C GLY A 92 -19.19 4.02 18.60
N VAL A 93 -17.97 4.23 18.07
CA VAL A 93 -16.91 3.23 18.05
C VAL A 93 -16.13 3.24 19.37
N SER A 94 -15.95 2.05 19.97
CA SER A 94 -15.31 1.85 21.28
C SER A 94 -14.77 0.41 21.37
N ASP A 95 -14.17 0.04 22.50
CA ASP A 95 -13.78 -1.32 22.84
C ASP A 95 -14.96 -2.33 22.86
N LYS A 96 -16.19 -1.82 23.08
CA LYS A 96 -17.42 -2.62 23.06
C LYS A 96 -18.11 -2.63 21.70
N SER A 97 -17.76 -1.72 20.80
CA SER A 97 -18.31 -1.57 19.46
C SER A 97 -17.18 -1.31 18.48
N THR A 98 -16.42 -2.36 18.17
CA THR A 98 -15.22 -2.27 17.33
C THR A 98 -15.54 -2.05 15.86
N ALA A 99 -14.67 -1.34 15.16
CA ALA A 99 -14.79 -1.06 13.73
C ALA A 99 -13.57 -1.55 12.93
N PRO A 100 -13.71 -1.80 11.62
CA PRO A 100 -12.56 -1.99 10.74
C PRO A 100 -11.71 -0.73 10.68
N ALA A 101 -10.43 -0.87 10.34
CA ALA A 101 -9.50 0.26 10.32
C ALA A 101 -8.82 0.44 8.98
N ILE A 102 -8.44 1.69 8.66
CA ILE A 102 -7.69 2.03 7.45
C ILE A 102 -6.50 2.90 7.83
N ALA A 103 -5.30 2.48 7.41
CA ALA A 103 -4.12 3.34 7.44
C ALA A 103 -4.04 4.16 6.14
N ILE A 104 -3.81 5.47 6.25
CA ILE A 104 -3.69 6.35 5.08
C ILE A 104 -2.25 6.82 4.92
N TRP A 105 -1.71 6.57 3.74
CA TRP A 105 -0.42 7.07 3.31
C TRP A 105 -0.64 8.33 2.48
N HIS A 106 -0.20 9.49 3.02
CA HIS A 106 -0.44 10.80 2.38
C HIS A 106 0.38 10.97 1.09
N GLN A 107 -0.01 11.93 0.27
CA GLN A 107 0.70 12.30 -0.95
C GLN A 107 1.98 13.10 -0.68
N HIS A 108 2.77 13.33 -1.75
CA HIS A 108 3.97 14.17 -1.74
C HIS A 108 3.71 15.58 -2.29
N ALA A 109 3.39 15.68 -3.57
CA ALA A 109 3.10 16.91 -4.33
C ALA A 109 4.04 18.10 -4.06
N GLY A 110 5.27 17.87 -3.59
CA GLY A 110 6.17 18.95 -3.15
C GLY A 110 5.70 19.70 -1.90
N GLN A 111 4.81 19.12 -1.11
CA GLN A 111 4.16 19.74 0.04
C GLN A 111 4.63 19.14 1.36
N TRP A 112 5.93 19.17 1.62
CA TRP A 112 6.54 18.56 2.82
C TRP A 112 5.96 19.05 4.16
N HIS A 113 5.19 20.13 4.16
CA HIS A 113 4.58 20.73 5.34
C HIS A 113 3.19 20.16 5.68
N LEU A 114 2.61 19.34 4.83
CA LEU A 114 1.23 18.85 5.03
C LEU A 114 1.17 17.51 5.78
N GLY A 115 1.92 16.50 5.33
CA GLY A 115 1.95 15.19 5.99
C GLY A 115 0.56 14.66 6.38
N LYS A 116 0.46 14.21 7.64
CA LYS A 116 -0.76 13.64 8.25
C LYS A 116 -1.95 14.59 8.33
N ILE A 117 -1.69 15.91 8.35
CA ILE A 117 -2.77 16.90 8.54
C ILE A 117 -3.66 17.03 7.30
N GLU A 118 -3.17 16.67 6.10
CA GLU A 118 -3.97 16.72 4.89
C GLU A 118 -5.07 15.63 4.86
N PRO A 119 -4.77 14.33 4.98
CA PRO A 119 -5.84 13.32 5.03
C PRO A 119 -6.75 13.47 6.27
N ALA A 120 -6.26 14.06 7.35
CA ALA A 120 -7.05 14.36 8.53
C ALA A 120 -7.96 15.59 8.36
N GLY A 121 -7.98 16.25 7.20
CA GLY A 121 -8.88 17.35 6.89
C GLY A 121 -8.56 18.66 7.59
N LEU A 122 -7.32 18.87 8.02
CA LEU A 122 -6.90 20.07 8.79
C LEU A 122 -6.20 21.11 7.92
N ALA A 123 -5.67 20.70 6.77
CA ALA A 123 -5.00 21.57 5.80
C ALA A 123 -4.97 20.92 4.42
N GLY A 124 -4.41 21.60 3.43
CA GLY A 124 -4.20 21.09 2.09
C GLY A 124 -5.44 21.09 1.20
N ASN A 125 -5.46 20.21 0.20
CA ASN A 125 -6.56 20.15 -0.75
C ASN A 125 -7.71 19.25 -0.23
N PRO A 126 -8.96 19.73 -0.21
CA PRO A 126 -10.12 18.92 0.21
C PRO A 126 -10.26 17.57 -0.51
N MET A 127 -9.79 17.43 -1.74
CA MET A 127 -9.73 16.16 -2.48
C MET A 127 -8.96 15.08 -1.71
N HIS A 128 -8.01 15.45 -0.86
CA HIS A 128 -7.18 14.53 -0.07
C HIS A 128 -7.63 14.38 1.39
N HIS A 129 -8.75 14.99 1.79
CA HIS A 129 -9.32 14.81 3.14
C HIS A 129 -9.96 13.41 3.30
N THR A 130 -9.33 12.41 2.73
CA THR A 130 -9.84 11.03 2.63
C THR A 130 -9.98 10.34 3.98
N GLY A 131 -9.18 10.73 4.97
CA GLY A 131 -9.30 10.21 6.32
C GLY A 131 -10.59 10.61 7.00
N VAL A 132 -10.99 11.88 6.83
CA VAL A 132 -12.29 12.38 7.34
C VAL A 132 -13.44 11.66 6.66
N ALA A 133 -13.37 11.52 5.33
CA ALA A 133 -14.41 10.84 4.57
C ALA A 133 -14.58 9.37 5.01
N LEU A 134 -13.48 8.63 5.19
CA LEU A 134 -13.51 7.24 5.65
C LEU A 134 -13.97 7.12 7.11
N ALA A 135 -13.56 8.06 7.98
CA ALA A 135 -14.05 8.06 9.37
C ALA A 135 -15.58 8.26 9.43
N LYS A 136 -16.13 9.18 8.63
CA LYS A 136 -17.58 9.37 8.51
C LYS A 136 -18.32 8.16 7.91
N LEU A 137 -17.62 7.26 7.22
CA LEU A 137 -18.14 5.97 6.75
C LEU A 137 -18.01 4.84 7.78
N GLY A 138 -17.52 5.14 8.99
CA GLY A 138 -17.45 4.18 10.11
C GLY A 138 -16.13 3.44 10.26
N TYR A 139 -15.08 3.81 9.55
CA TYR A 139 -13.73 3.23 9.73
C TYR A 139 -12.94 4.00 10.79
N VAL A 140 -12.19 3.28 11.62
CA VAL A 140 -11.10 3.89 12.41
C VAL A 140 -9.96 4.20 11.43
N VAL A 141 -9.50 5.45 11.40
CA VAL A 141 -8.50 5.87 10.40
C VAL A 141 -7.24 6.39 11.06
N LEU A 142 -6.09 5.86 10.67
CA LEU A 142 -4.77 6.35 11.10
C LEU A 142 -4.06 7.05 9.95
N CYS A 143 -3.67 8.29 10.19
CA CYS A 143 -2.89 9.12 9.27
C CYS A 143 -1.50 9.38 9.90
N PRO A 144 -0.45 8.62 9.59
CA PRO A 144 0.91 8.88 10.05
C PRO A 144 1.64 9.85 9.14
N ASP A 145 2.65 10.55 9.66
CA ASP A 145 3.62 11.27 8.85
C ASP A 145 4.63 10.32 8.22
N ALA A 146 4.83 10.43 6.93
CA ALA A 146 5.98 9.81 6.27
C ALA A 146 7.29 10.52 6.68
N LEU A 147 8.41 9.81 6.57
CA LEU A 147 9.74 10.39 6.77
C LEU A 147 9.91 11.65 5.90
N CYS A 148 10.47 12.70 6.45
CA CYS A 148 10.72 14.03 5.85
C CYS A 148 9.48 14.93 5.72
N PHE A 149 8.31 14.51 6.18
CA PHE A 149 7.09 15.33 6.09
C PHE A 149 6.65 15.84 7.46
N GLU A 150 6.02 17.00 7.46
CA GLU A 150 5.37 17.72 8.55
C GLU A 150 6.24 17.74 9.81
N GLU A 151 5.92 17.02 10.89
CA GLU A 151 6.73 16.95 12.12
C GLU A 151 8.00 16.08 11.97
N ARG A 152 8.17 15.34 10.87
CA ARG A 152 9.35 14.51 10.60
C ARG A 152 10.35 15.17 9.64
N GLN A 153 10.33 16.49 9.50
CA GLN A 153 11.38 17.26 8.84
C GLN A 153 12.65 17.31 9.71
N ASP A 154 13.75 17.85 9.15
CA ASP A 154 15.04 17.91 9.85
C ASP A 154 14.90 18.54 11.25
N PRO A 155 15.13 17.78 12.34
CA PRO A 155 15.00 18.28 13.70
C PRO A 155 16.01 19.40 14.01
N GLN A 156 17.13 19.46 13.27
CA GLN A 156 18.12 20.53 13.41
C GLN A 156 17.80 21.75 12.55
N LYS A 157 16.79 21.68 11.68
CA LYS A 157 16.37 22.75 10.74
C LYS A 157 17.51 23.27 9.84
N LYS A 158 18.54 22.45 9.60
CA LYS A 158 19.65 22.77 8.68
C LYS A 158 19.27 22.57 7.23
N LEU A 159 18.51 21.51 6.98
CA LEU A 159 17.99 21.18 5.65
C LEU A 159 16.47 21.32 5.65
N THR A 160 15.92 21.75 4.54
CA THR A 160 14.48 21.94 4.42
C THR A 160 13.92 21.24 3.19
N ARG A 161 12.68 20.76 3.29
CA ARG A 161 11.91 20.23 2.16
C ARG A 161 12.70 19.14 1.40
N GLY A 162 12.75 19.23 0.07
CA GLY A 162 13.41 18.27 -0.79
C GLY A 162 14.92 18.13 -0.57
N ASN A 163 15.60 19.10 0.05
CA ASN A 163 17.00 18.94 0.41
C ASN A 163 17.16 17.97 1.59
N TYR A 164 16.25 18.01 2.57
CA TYR A 164 16.27 17.04 3.66
C TYR A 164 15.87 15.64 3.17
N GLU A 165 14.87 15.54 2.33
CA GLU A 165 14.44 14.27 1.73
C GLU A 165 15.56 13.65 0.88
N ARG A 166 16.26 14.46 0.07
CA ARG A 166 17.45 14.01 -0.67
C ARG A 166 18.57 13.54 0.26
N PHE A 167 18.82 14.26 1.35
CA PHE A 167 19.82 13.86 2.33
C PHE A 167 19.48 12.50 2.95
N GLU A 168 18.25 12.29 3.38
CA GLU A 168 17.80 11.03 3.94
C GLU A 168 17.88 9.88 2.92
N PHE A 169 17.47 10.12 1.68
CA PHE A 169 17.63 9.13 0.61
C PHE A 169 19.10 8.72 0.44
N LEU A 170 20.02 9.68 0.37
CA LEU A 170 21.44 9.41 0.22
C LEU A 170 22.02 8.72 1.46
N ARG A 171 21.59 9.13 2.66
CA ARG A 171 22.02 8.54 3.94
C ARG A 171 21.64 7.06 4.03
N TYR A 172 20.40 6.69 3.66
CA TYR A 172 19.97 5.30 3.61
C TYR A 172 20.74 4.51 2.55
N THR A 173 20.97 5.09 1.37
CA THR A 173 21.74 4.45 0.29
C THR A 173 23.16 4.10 0.74
N VAL A 174 23.87 5.05 1.40
CA VAL A 174 25.22 4.81 1.93
C VAL A 174 25.23 3.77 3.05
N ALA A 175 24.14 3.66 3.81
CA ALA A 175 23.99 2.64 4.85
C ALA A 175 23.61 1.24 4.29
N GLY A 176 23.59 1.06 2.97
CA GLY A 176 23.23 -0.19 2.33
C GLY A 176 21.72 -0.52 2.37
N LYS A 177 20.90 0.50 2.56
CA LYS A 177 19.43 0.42 2.56
C LYS A 177 18.88 1.41 1.54
N CYS A 178 17.59 1.38 1.29
CA CYS A 178 16.94 2.44 0.54
C CYS A 178 15.83 3.12 1.37
N MET A 179 15.38 4.28 0.91
CA MET A 179 14.32 5.02 1.62
C MET A 179 13.03 4.19 1.73
N ALA A 180 12.72 3.37 0.71
CA ALA A 180 11.59 2.46 0.75
C ALA A 180 11.67 1.45 1.91
N TRP A 181 12.88 0.98 2.28
CA TRP A 181 13.04 0.10 3.45
C TRP A 181 12.52 0.78 4.72
N LYS A 182 12.91 2.04 4.94
CA LYS A 182 12.43 2.81 6.11
C LYS A 182 10.94 3.06 6.06
N ASN A 183 10.42 3.45 4.91
CA ASN A 183 8.98 3.70 4.76
C ASN A 183 8.15 2.42 5.02
N ILE A 184 8.61 1.25 4.56
CA ILE A 184 7.95 -0.02 4.85
C ILE A 184 7.99 -0.32 6.36
N LEU A 185 9.12 -0.09 7.04
CA LEU A 185 9.20 -0.23 8.49
C LEU A 185 8.14 0.65 9.18
N ASP A 186 8.09 1.92 8.83
CA ASP A 186 7.19 2.90 9.44
C ASP A 186 5.72 2.51 9.23
N MET A 187 5.37 2.06 8.02
CA MET A 187 4.02 1.59 7.70
C MET A 187 3.65 0.31 8.48
N ARG A 188 4.57 -0.63 8.64
CA ARG A 188 4.34 -1.82 9.47
C ARG A 188 4.10 -1.44 10.94
N ARG A 189 4.86 -0.47 11.47
CA ARG A 189 4.65 0.05 12.82
C ARG A 189 3.32 0.78 12.97
N ALA A 190 2.82 1.44 11.91
CA ALA A 190 1.48 2.01 11.90
C ALA A 190 0.40 0.91 12.01
N ILE A 191 0.59 -0.22 11.34
CA ILE A 191 -0.31 -1.38 11.47
C ILE A 191 -0.21 -2.00 12.88
N ASP A 192 1.00 -2.10 13.47
CA ASP A 192 1.16 -2.52 14.86
C ASP A 192 0.31 -1.63 15.79
N TYR A 193 0.33 -0.31 15.58
CA TYR A 193 -0.46 0.62 16.37
C TYR A 193 -1.97 0.39 16.19
N LEU A 194 -2.46 0.23 14.96
CA LEU A 194 -3.88 -0.07 14.72
C LEU A 194 -4.32 -1.38 15.38
N VAL A 195 -3.53 -2.43 15.27
CA VAL A 195 -3.81 -3.74 15.90
C VAL A 195 -3.83 -3.64 17.44
N SER A 196 -3.05 -2.74 18.03
CA SER A 196 -3.02 -2.54 19.48
C SER A 196 -4.24 -1.77 20.03
N ARG A 197 -5.07 -1.20 19.16
CA ARG A 197 -6.22 -0.38 19.57
C ARG A 197 -7.43 -1.24 19.90
N PRO A 198 -8.03 -1.08 21.11
CA PRO A 198 -9.16 -1.90 21.55
C PRO A 198 -10.43 -1.66 20.71
N GLU A 199 -10.58 -0.49 20.09
CA GLU A 199 -11.72 -0.16 19.21
C GLU A 199 -11.58 -0.68 17.77
N VAL A 200 -10.45 -1.29 17.40
CA VAL A 200 -10.17 -1.79 16.05
C VAL A 200 -10.46 -3.27 15.95
N LYS A 201 -11.10 -3.70 14.86
CA LYS A 201 -11.15 -5.12 14.45
C LYS A 201 -9.81 -5.50 13.81
N PRO A 202 -8.91 -6.21 14.50
CA PRO A 202 -7.53 -6.42 14.03
C PRO A 202 -7.44 -7.25 12.74
N ASP A 203 -8.48 -8.02 12.46
CA ASP A 203 -8.59 -8.82 11.23
C ASP A 203 -9.19 -8.05 10.05
N ASN A 204 -9.62 -6.81 10.23
CA ASN A 204 -10.29 -6.01 9.20
C ASN A 204 -9.55 -4.68 9.00
N ILE A 205 -8.27 -4.78 8.60
CA ILE A 205 -7.42 -3.61 8.35
C ILE A 205 -7.18 -3.44 6.85
N GLY A 206 -7.38 -2.22 6.36
CA GLY A 206 -7.04 -1.79 5.02
C GLY A 206 -5.97 -0.70 5.00
N CYS A 207 -5.48 -0.37 3.81
CA CYS A 207 -4.72 0.85 3.60
C CYS A 207 -5.09 1.55 2.30
N TYR A 208 -4.97 2.86 2.31
CA TYR A 208 -5.20 3.74 1.17
C TYR A 208 -4.03 4.69 0.98
N GLY A 209 -3.70 5.00 -0.26
CA GLY A 209 -2.76 6.07 -0.55
C GLY A 209 -2.94 6.69 -1.93
N HIS A 210 -2.71 8.00 -2.01
CA HIS A 210 -2.68 8.75 -3.27
C HIS A 210 -1.26 9.14 -3.63
N SER A 211 -0.87 9.06 -4.91
CA SER A 211 0.45 9.48 -5.38
C SER A 211 1.59 8.72 -4.67
N MET A 212 2.47 9.39 -3.94
CA MET A 212 3.48 8.74 -3.09
C MET A 212 2.82 7.74 -2.13
N GLY A 213 1.63 8.05 -1.60
CA GLY A 213 0.87 7.11 -0.77
C GLY A 213 0.45 5.85 -1.52
N SER A 214 0.16 5.93 -2.82
CA SER A 214 -0.06 4.74 -3.66
C SER A 214 1.21 3.90 -3.79
N THR A 215 2.36 4.54 -3.98
CA THR A 215 3.68 3.87 -3.92
C THR A 215 3.85 3.14 -2.59
N HIS A 216 3.57 3.80 -1.48
CA HIS A 216 3.63 3.20 -0.14
C HIS A 216 2.67 2.00 -0.01
N THR A 217 1.47 2.08 -0.59
CA THR A 217 0.48 1.00 -0.57
C THR A 217 1.01 -0.28 -1.22
N TRP A 218 1.52 -0.23 -2.46
CA TRP A 218 2.02 -1.44 -3.09
C TRP A 218 3.42 -1.85 -2.61
N LEU A 219 4.21 -0.95 -2.00
CA LEU A 219 5.47 -1.29 -1.35
C LEU A 219 5.27 -2.06 -0.04
N VAL A 220 4.34 -1.62 0.82
CA VAL A 220 4.11 -2.30 2.12
C VAL A 220 3.39 -3.62 1.95
N GLY A 221 2.54 -3.72 0.93
CA GLY A 221 1.68 -4.88 0.73
C GLY A 221 2.40 -6.23 0.78
N PRO A 222 3.51 -6.47 0.10
CA PRO A 222 4.26 -7.73 0.18
C PRO A 222 4.75 -8.11 1.59
N TRP A 223 4.92 -7.14 2.49
CA TRP A 223 5.61 -7.31 3.77
C TRP A 223 4.69 -7.24 4.99
N GLU A 224 3.45 -6.77 4.81
CA GLU A 224 2.49 -6.61 5.90
C GLU A 224 1.21 -7.43 5.64
N PRO A 225 1.19 -8.72 6.03
CA PRO A 225 0.08 -9.61 5.72
C PRO A 225 -1.22 -9.30 6.47
N ARG A 226 -1.18 -8.48 7.51
CA ARG A 226 -2.38 -8.07 8.27
C ARG A 226 -3.26 -7.08 7.51
N ILE A 227 -2.73 -6.41 6.47
CA ILE A 227 -3.54 -5.56 5.59
C ILE A 227 -4.32 -6.44 4.63
N LYS A 228 -5.64 -6.46 4.73
CA LYS A 228 -6.54 -7.28 3.89
C LYS A 228 -6.93 -6.63 2.57
N ALA A 229 -7.15 -5.32 2.60
CA ALA A 229 -7.58 -4.55 1.44
C ALA A 229 -6.65 -3.35 1.21
N LEU A 230 -6.07 -3.27 0.03
CA LEU A 230 -5.11 -2.24 -0.34
C LEU A 230 -5.65 -1.43 -1.52
N VAL A 231 -5.65 -0.10 -1.40
CA VAL A 231 -6.08 0.79 -2.48
C VAL A 231 -5.01 1.84 -2.77
N GLY A 232 -4.50 1.82 -4.01
CA GLY A 232 -3.59 2.83 -4.54
C GLY A 232 -4.28 3.74 -5.55
N ASN A 233 -4.11 5.06 -5.42
CA ASN A 233 -4.65 6.03 -6.34
C ASN A 233 -3.53 6.83 -6.99
N CYS A 234 -3.48 6.85 -8.32
CA CYS A 234 -2.54 7.63 -9.14
C CYS A 234 -1.06 7.42 -8.77
N CYS A 235 -0.58 6.20 -8.78
CA CYS A 235 0.86 5.92 -8.90
C CYS A 235 1.13 4.42 -9.16
N LEU A 236 1.48 4.11 -10.38
CA LEU A 236 2.10 2.85 -10.76
C LEU A 236 3.19 3.15 -11.84
N PRO A 237 4.25 3.91 -11.50
CA PRO A 237 5.34 4.13 -12.43
C PRO A 237 6.13 2.83 -12.57
N THR A 238 6.52 2.49 -13.79
CA THR A 238 7.48 1.40 -14.01
C THR A 238 8.89 1.97 -14.15
N TYR A 239 9.90 1.21 -13.79
CA TYR A 239 11.29 1.63 -14.01
C TYR A 239 11.59 1.80 -15.50
N GLY A 240 10.97 0.99 -16.35
CA GLY A 240 11.03 1.16 -17.81
C GLY A 240 10.51 2.54 -18.24
N ALA A 241 9.33 2.97 -17.74
CA ALA A 241 8.79 4.30 -18.03
C ALA A 241 9.68 5.42 -17.47
N ILE A 242 10.15 5.30 -16.23
CA ILE A 242 11.05 6.28 -15.59
C ILE A 242 12.31 6.49 -16.44
N HIS A 243 12.95 5.42 -16.89
CA HIS A 243 14.16 5.50 -17.72
C HIS A 243 13.88 6.12 -19.09
N ARG A 244 12.80 5.71 -19.76
CA ARG A 244 12.43 6.20 -21.09
C ARG A 244 12.06 7.67 -21.08
N THR A 245 11.26 8.11 -20.09
CA THR A 245 10.73 9.47 -20.02
C THR A 245 11.59 10.43 -19.20
N LYS A 246 12.64 9.93 -18.52
CA LYS A 246 13.48 10.69 -17.57
C LYS A 246 12.64 11.31 -16.44
N LEU A 247 11.60 10.59 -16.01
CA LEU A 247 10.68 11.03 -14.99
C LEU A 247 11.38 11.15 -13.64
N LEU A 248 11.36 12.32 -13.06
CA LEU A 248 11.77 12.54 -11.67
C LEU A 248 10.61 12.19 -10.75
N HIS A 249 10.73 11.07 -10.09
CA HIS A 249 9.70 10.56 -9.19
C HIS A 249 10.11 10.65 -7.71
N CYS A 250 9.16 10.44 -6.78
CA CYS A 250 9.44 10.42 -5.34
C CYS A 250 10.52 9.38 -5.01
N PHE A 251 11.42 9.71 -4.11
CA PHE A 251 12.54 8.85 -3.72
C PHE A 251 12.16 7.42 -3.28
N PRO A 252 11.01 7.16 -2.61
CA PRO A 252 10.61 5.80 -2.27
C PRO A 252 10.45 4.85 -3.46
N ASN A 253 10.26 5.36 -4.67
CA ASN A 253 10.20 4.52 -5.87
C ASN A 253 11.56 3.94 -6.28
N PHE A 254 12.67 4.51 -5.81
CA PHE A 254 14.00 4.10 -6.25
C PHE A 254 14.61 3.06 -5.31
N ILE A 255 14.51 1.79 -5.72
CA ILE A 255 15.10 0.64 -5.02
C ILE A 255 16.33 0.19 -5.80
N PRO A 256 17.55 0.38 -5.25
CA PRO A 256 18.80 0.06 -5.96
C PRO A 256 18.86 -1.40 -6.40
N GLY A 257 19.15 -1.63 -7.69
CA GLY A 257 19.37 -2.97 -8.25
C GLY A 257 18.11 -3.77 -8.58
N ILE A 258 16.92 -3.35 -8.17
CA ILE A 258 15.69 -4.15 -8.34
C ILE A 258 15.31 -4.36 -9.81
N HIS A 259 15.59 -3.39 -10.69
CA HIS A 259 15.23 -3.47 -12.11
C HIS A 259 15.95 -4.61 -12.86
N ALA A 260 17.03 -5.15 -12.32
CA ALA A 260 17.68 -6.36 -12.83
C ALA A 260 16.88 -7.65 -12.52
N HIS A 261 15.88 -7.58 -11.66
CA HIS A 261 15.10 -8.73 -11.17
C HIS A 261 13.62 -8.64 -11.48
N GLY A 262 13.09 -7.44 -11.67
CA GLY A 262 11.68 -7.16 -11.97
C GLY A 262 11.39 -5.66 -11.97
N ASP A 263 10.11 -5.31 -12.05
CA ASP A 263 9.63 -3.94 -12.07
C ASP A 263 8.52 -3.73 -11.00
N THR A 264 8.01 -2.54 -10.88
CA THR A 264 7.01 -2.18 -9.86
C THR A 264 5.74 -3.03 -9.91
N PRO A 265 5.21 -3.46 -11.09
CA PRO A 265 4.09 -4.40 -11.15
C PRO A 265 4.40 -5.78 -10.54
N ASP A 266 5.65 -6.24 -10.63
CA ASP A 266 6.06 -7.50 -9.99
C ASP A 266 6.02 -7.38 -8.47
N ILE A 267 6.38 -6.20 -7.93
CA ILE A 267 6.27 -5.91 -6.48
C ILE A 267 4.80 -5.93 -6.06
N ALA A 268 3.94 -5.22 -6.78
CA ALA A 268 2.50 -5.19 -6.49
C ALA A 268 1.85 -6.58 -6.63
N GLY A 269 2.28 -7.39 -7.59
CA GLY A 269 1.82 -8.77 -7.78
C GLY A 269 2.10 -9.69 -6.58
N LEU A 270 3.14 -9.41 -5.79
CA LEU A 270 3.42 -10.15 -4.55
C LEU A 270 2.37 -9.96 -3.45
N ILE A 271 1.42 -9.03 -3.59
CA ILE A 271 0.33 -8.80 -2.65
C ILE A 271 -0.68 -9.94 -2.70
N ALA A 272 -0.85 -10.59 -3.84
CA ALA A 272 -1.72 -11.76 -3.96
C ALA A 272 -1.45 -12.78 -2.83
N PRO A 273 -2.50 -13.37 -2.24
CA PRO A 273 -3.90 -13.41 -2.66
C PRO A 273 -4.80 -12.30 -2.09
N ARG A 274 -4.26 -11.30 -1.37
CA ARG A 274 -5.05 -10.25 -0.71
C ARG A 274 -5.60 -9.24 -1.71
N ALA A 275 -6.68 -8.56 -1.32
CA ALA A 275 -7.39 -7.65 -2.21
C ALA A 275 -6.57 -6.38 -2.53
N LEU A 276 -6.41 -6.05 -3.81
CA LEU A 276 -5.74 -4.86 -4.32
C LEU A 276 -6.60 -4.13 -5.35
N HIS A 277 -6.76 -2.83 -5.19
CA HIS A 277 -7.37 -1.96 -6.19
C HIS A 277 -6.44 -0.81 -6.56
N LEU A 278 -6.35 -0.50 -7.86
CA LEU A 278 -5.57 0.62 -8.37
C LEU A 278 -6.42 1.54 -9.25
N ASN A 279 -6.52 2.83 -8.87
CA ASN A 279 -7.06 3.88 -9.73
C ASN A 279 -5.92 4.60 -10.44
N LEU A 280 -6.09 4.89 -11.72
CA LEU A 280 -5.11 5.58 -12.56
C LEU A 280 -5.80 6.61 -13.46
N GLY A 281 -5.18 7.76 -13.68
CA GLY A 281 -5.61 8.72 -14.67
C GLY A 281 -4.96 8.45 -16.03
N GLU A 282 -5.73 8.46 -17.11
CA GLU A 282 -5.20 8.17 -18.45
C GLU A 282 -4.15 9.20 -18.91
N THR A 283 -4.23 10.44 -18.42
CA THR A 283 -3.29 11.52 -18.76
C THR A 283 -2.33 11.88 -17.61
N ASP A 284 -2.21 10.98 -16.61
CA ASP A 284 -1.31 11.18 -15.47
C ASP A 284 0.15 11.03 -15.91
N GLY A 285 0.90 12.15 -15.90
CA GLY A 285 2.33 12.15 -16.23
C GLY A 285 3.21 11.43 -15.22
N GLY A 286 2.73 11.20 -13.99
CA GLY A 286 3.45 10.44 -12.96
C GLY A 286 3.44 8.93 -13.20
N SER A 287 2.51 8.44 -14.00
CA SER A 287 2.39 7.03 -14.40
C SER A 287 2.06 6.95 -15.88
N PRO A 288 3.06 7.04 -16.78
CA PRO A 288 2.83 7.03 -18.21
C PRO A 288 1.91 5.87 -18.62
N ILE A 289 0.83 6.20 -19.32
CA ILE A 289 -0.35 5.33 -19.45
C ILE A 289 -0.07 4.00 -20.16
N GLN A 290 0.84 3.99 -21.12
CA GLN A 290 1.17 2.75 -21.83
C GLN A 290 1.73 1.70 -20.86
N GLU A 291 2.79 2.07 -20.15
CA GLU A 291 3.45 1.19 -19.19
C GLU A 291 2.56 0.92 -17.96
N ALA A 292 1.73 1.87 -17.56
CA ALA A 292 0.74 1.65 -16.51
C ALA A 292 -0.29 0.58 -16.89
N ARG A 293 -0.79 0.55 -18.14
CA ARG A 293 -1.68 -0.49 -18.66
C ARG A 293 -0.99 -1.87 -18.70
N GLU A 294 0.26 -1.90 -19.15
CA GLU A 294 1.07 -3.13 -19.14
C GLU A 294 1.28 -3.63 -17.71
N GLY A 295 1.57 -2.71 -16.79
CA GLY A 295 1.72 -3.01 -15.36
C GLY A 295 0.45 -3.59 -14.74
N VAL A 296 -0.71 -2.98 -14.99
CA VAL A 296 -2.02 -3.49 -14.55
C VAL A 296 -2.26 -4.89 -15.10
N THR A 297 -1.96 -5.12 -16.38
CA THR A 297 -2.08 -6.45 -17.01
C THR A 297 -1.17 -7.48 -16.35
N SER A 298 0.07 -7.09 -16.02
CA SER A 298 1.02 -7.96 -15.31
C SER A 298 0.53 -8.33 -13.89
N ILE A 299 -0.02 -7.37 -13.15
CA ILE A 299 -0.59 -7.62 -11.83
C ILE A 299 -1.81 -8.55 -11.94
N ALA A 300 -2.74 -8.28 -12.88
CA ALA A 300 -3.91 -9.13 -13.12
C ALA A 300 -3.51 -10.58 -13.43
N LYS A 301 -2.46 -10.77 -14.22
CA LYS A 301 -1.90 -12.08 -14.52
C LYS A 301 -1.38 -12.77 -13.25
N ALA A 302 -0.64 -12.06 -12.38
CA ALA A 302 -0.12 -12.61 -11.13
C ALA A 302 -1.26 -13.09 -10.20
N TYR A 303 -2.37 -12.33 -10.13
CA TYR A 303 -3.56 -12.72 -9.36
C TYR A 303 -4.29 -13.91 -9.97
N ALA A 304 -4.43 -13.96 -11.29
CA ALA A 304 -5.02 -15.11 -11.99
C ALA A 304 -4.17 -16.37 -11.78
N GLU A 305 -2.85 -16.28 -11.89
CA GLU A 305 -1.92 -17.37 -11.62
C GLU A 305 -1.95 -17.86 -10.16
N ALA A 306 -2.29 -16.95 -9.23
CA ALA A 306 -2.52 -17.30 -7.82
C ALA A 306 -3.92 -17.88 -7.55
N GLY A 307 -4.80 -18.00 -8.57
CA GLY A 307 -6.16 -18.53 -8.44
C GLY A 307 -7.16 -17.58 -7.75
N VAL A 308 -6.88 -16.28 -7.73
CA VAL A 308 -7.66 -15.25 -7.01
C VAL A 308 -7.84 -13.99 -7.86
N ALA A 309 -8.12 -14.15 -9.14
CA ALA A 309 -8.24 -13.03 -10.08
C ALA A 309 -9.25 -11.95 -9.62
N GLU A 310 -10.29 -12.35 -8.91
CA GLU A 310 -11.35 -11.49 -8.36
C GLU A 310 -10.88 -10.54 -7.24
N ASN A 311 -9.71 -10.81 -6.67
CA ASN A 311 -9.11 -9.99 -5.60
C ASN A 311 -8.26 -8.83 -6.15
N PHE A 312 -8.07 -8.76 -7.47
CA PHE A 312 -7.45 -7.60 -8.11
C PHE A 312 -8.45 -6.85 -8.97
N SER A 313 -8.46 -5.54 -8.85
CA SER A 313 -9.22 -4.67 -9.75
C SER A 313 -8.46 -3.39 -10.03
N SER A 314 -8.75 -2.76 -11.16
CA SER A 314 -8.20 -1.46 -11.52
C SER A 314 -9.24 -0.63 -12.27
N PHE A 315 -9.11 0.70 -12.15
CA PHE A 315 -9.90 1.65 -12.92
C PHE A 315 -8.96 2.68 -13.53
N ILE A 316 -9.00 2.81 -14.85
CA ILE A 316 -8.27 3.84 -15.60
C ILE A 316 -9.28 4.84 -16.12
N GLU A 317 -9.31 6.02 -15.51
CA GLU A 317 -10.26 7.06 -15.90
C GLU A 317 -9.80 7.81 -17.14
N PRO A 318 -10.61 7.82 -18.23
CA PRO A 318 -10.27 8.53 -19.46
C PRO A 318 -10.13 10.03 -19.25
N LYS A 319 -9.16 10.66 -19.96
CA LYS A 319 -8.91 12.11 -19.96
C LYS A 319 -8.66 12.72 -18.57
N THR A 320 -8.30 11.88 -17.59
CA THR A 320 -8.08 12.29 -16.20
C THR A 320 -6.59 12.28 -15.89
N GLY A 321 -6.10 13.30 -15.21
CA GLY A 321 -4.71 13.44 -14.79
C GLY A 321 -4.46 12.87 -13.39
N HIS A 322 -3.51 13.49 -12.67
CA HIS A 322 -3.07 13.09 -11.33
C HIS A 322 -4.02 13.62 -10.23
N VAL A 323 -5.22 13.06 -10.15
CA VAL A 323 -6.27 13.49 -9.22
C VAL A 323 -6.99 12.29 -8.59
N LEU A 324 -7.74 12.54 -7.53
CA LEU A 324 -8.76 11.64 -7.01
C LEU A 324 -10.13 12.18 -7.46
N SER A 325 -10.67 11.65 -8.55
CA SER A 325 -12.01 12.04 -9.02
C SER A 325 -13.11 11.41 -8.16
N GLU A 326 -14.33 11.90 -8.28
CA GLU A 326 -15.50 11.29 -7.62
C GLU A 326 -15.67 9.83 -8.00
N LYS A 327 -15.49 9.48 -9.29
CA LYS A 327 -15.57 8.07 -9.74
C LYS A 327 -14.48 7.20 -9.13
N MET A 328 -13.25 7.68 -9.07
CA MET A 328 -12.17 6.97 -8.39
C MET A 328 -12.49 6.78 -6.90
N TRP A 329 -13.08 7.81 -6.27
CA TRP A 329 -13.49 7.73 -4.87
C TRP A 329 -14.60 6.71 -4.64
N ASP A 330 -15.58 6.63 -5.53
CA ASP A 330 -16.62 5.59 -5.48
C ASP A 330 -16.02 4.18 -5.55
N HIS A 331 -15.02 3.96 -6.40
CA HIS A 331 -14.30 2.68 -6.45
C HIS A 331 -13.59 2.38 -5.12
N VAL A 332 -12.97 3.37 -4.49
CA VAL A 332 -12.31 3.22 -3.16
C VAL A 332 -13.32 2.78 -2.10
N GLN A 333 -14.45 3.49 -2.00
CA GLN A 333 -15.50 3.20 -1.00
C GLN A 333 -16.09 1.80 -1.20
N ASN A 334 -16.48 1.46 -2.42
CA ASN A 334 -17.05 0.16 -2.76
C ASN A 334 -16.06 -0.97 -2.47
N PHE A 335 -14.79 -0.76 -2.76
CA PHE A 335 -13.76 -1.76 -2.52
C PHE A 335 -13.56 -2.03 -1.02
N PHE A 336 -13.45 -1.00 -0.20
CA PHE A 336 -13.34 -1.18 1.25
C PHE A 336 -14.61 -1.77 1.86
N SER A 337 -15.79 -1.33 1.43
CA SER A 337 -17.05 -1.92 1.87
C SER A 337 -17.10 -3.44 1.57
N LYS A 338 -16.70 -3.84 0.37
CA LYS A 338 -16.69 -5.26 -0.03
C LYS A 338 -15.72 -6.11 0.80
N HIS A 339 -14.56 -5.59 1.17
CA HIS A 339 -13.46 -6.39 1.72
C HIS A 339 -13.22 -6.20 3.22
N LEU A 340 -13.79 -5.17 3.86
CA LEU A 340 -13.57 -4.87 5.27
C LEU A 340 -14.87 -4.85 6.11
N LEU A 341 -16.04 -4.65 5.51
CA LEU A 341 -17.34 -4.71 6.19
C LEU A 341 -17.98 -6.07 6.01
#